data_7f0c0325a9c8ac92cd3c19a554087c48
#
_entry.id   7f0c0325a9c8ac92cd3c19a554087c48
#
_cell.length_a   1.000
_cell.length_b   1.000
_cell.length_c   1.000
_cell.angle_alpha   90.00
_cell.angle_beta   90.00
_cell.angle_gamma   90.00
#
_symmetry.space_group_name_H-M   'P 1'
#
loop_
_entity.id
_entity.type
_entity.pdbx_description
1 polymer ?
#
loop_
_entity_poly.entity_id
_entity_poly.type
_entity_poly.pdbx_seq_one_letter_code
_entity_poly.pdbx_strand_id
1 'polypeptide(L)'
;MKKSAYILKKIPVLMTVVVILGSTFGINAQDNPDNLKRIKQEMVAPPFLPEFDQVGPKEPVVVEIELTIEEKKLEIAPGVFIWAMTFDGSVPGPMIVVHENDYVELTLINPESNSLQHNIDFHAATGAMGGGDLTVVNPGEEVTMRFKATKSGTFVYHCAPGGMMVPLHVVSGMNGVIMVLPREGLTDNLGEPVTFDKAFYVVEQDYYIPTDEGGDYKEYDFPSEGFGDMMEVFRSLTPSHIVFNGVEGALTGENALRAEVGDKVLFVSAQANRDTRMHLIGGHADLVWNGGSFGDKPSTNYETWAIPGGAAVPMLYEFKQPGTYAYVNHNLIEAMSFGAVGIVEVEGEWNDDLMKQISEPKKIEKKK
;
A
#
# COMPACT_ATOMS: atom_id res chain seq x y z
N MET A 1 3.65 69.78 48.59
CA MET A 1 2.85 68.56 48.74
C MET A 1 1.48 68.80 48.13
N LYS A 2 1.23 68.34 46.90
CA LYS A 2 -0.08 68.43 46.24
C LYS A 2 -0.62 67.03 46.10
N LYS A 3 -1.78 66.79 46.76
CA LYS A 3 -2.52 65.53 46.65
C LYS A 3 -3.37 65.59 45.37
N SER A 4 -3.18 64.68 44.44
CA SER A 4 -4.00 64.49 43.24
C SER A 4 -5.10 63.50 43.57
N ALA A 5 -6.35 63.91 43.44
CA ALA A 5 -7.53 63.05 43.59
C ALA A 5 -7.91 62.43 42.25
N TYR A 6 -7.93 61.10 42.20
CA TYR A 6 -8.43 60.39 41.05
C TYR A 6 -9.96 60.21 41.16
N ILE A 7 -10.68 60.77 40.17
CA ILE A 7 -12.12 60.58 40.02
C ILE A 7 -12.36 59.32 39.22
N LEU A 8 -12.92 58.26 39.84
CA LEU A 8 -13.39 57.06 39.16
C LEU A 8 -14.72 57.38 38.45
N LYS A 9 -14.70 57.40 37.12
CA LYS A 9 -15.93 57.40 36.30
C LYS A 9 -16.50 55.97 36.26
N LYS A 10 -17.73 55.81 36.73
CA LYS A 10 -18.49 54.58 36.61
C LYS A 10 -18.91 54.40 35.15
N ILE A 11 -18.48 53.34 34.50
CA ILE A 11 -18.94 52.89 33.18
C ILE A 11 -20.13 51.95 33.43
N PRO A 12 -21.28 52.13 32.80
CA PRO A 12 -22.39 51.21 32.90
C PRO A 12 -22.05 49.93 32.10
N VAL A 13 -22.09 48.78 32.78
CA VAL A 13 -21.97 47.46 32.11
C VAL A 13 -23.30 47.15 31.44
N LEU A 14 -23.31 47.26 30.12
CA LEU A 14 -24.43 46.77 29.29
C LEU A 14 -24.33 45.25 29.21
N MET A 15 -25.23 44.55 29.89
CA MET A 15 -25.31 43.10 29.87
C MET A 15 -25.97 42.66 28.56
N THR A 16 -25.16 42.31 27.55
CA THR A 16 -25.65 41.70 26.32
C THR A 16 -25.97 40.24 26.60
N VAL A 17 -27.26 39.92 26.62
CA VAL A 17 -27.70 38.50 26.69
C VAL A 17 -27.44 37.89 25.30
N VAL A 18 -26.40 37.10 25.18
CA VAL A 18 -26.15 36.23 24.00
C VAL A 18 -27.06 35.01 24.16
N VAL A 19 -28.15 34.99 23.42
CA VAL A 19 -28.94 33.77 23.22
C VAL A 19 -28.11 32.84 22.33
N ILE A 20 -27.43 31.89 22.93
CA ILE A 20 -26.79 30.76 22.18
C ILE A 20 -27.97 29.86 21.74
N LEU A 21 -28.41 30.04 20.50
CA LEU A 21 -29.16 29.01 19.81
C LEU A 21 -28.24 27.77 19.71
N GLY A 22 -28.41 26.85 20.62
CA GLY A 22 -27.80 25.55 20.55
C GLY A 22 -28.32 24.85 19.31
N SER A 23 -27.54 24.87 18.22
CA SER A 23 -27.68 23.89 17.18
C SER A 23 -27.29 22.55 17.85
N THR A 24 -28.30 21.79 18.27
CA THR A 24 -28.12 20.37 18.50
C THR A 24 -27.66 19.79 17.18
N PHE A 25 -26.35 19.51 17.06
CA PHE A 25 -25.91 18.55 16.08
C PHE A 25 -26.63 17.25 16.43
N GLY A 26 -27.69 16.98 15.69
CA GLY A 26 -28.35 15.69 15.73
C GLY A 26 -27.27 14.68 15.35
N ILE A 27 -26.88 13.84 16.29
CA ILE A 27 -26.22 12.59 15.98
C ILE A 27 -27.28 11.87 15.13
N ASN A 28 -27.02 11.80 13.82
CA ASN A 28 -27.90 11.09 12.92
C ASN A 28 -27.95 9.64 13.39
N ALA A 29 -29.14 9.18 13.72
CA ALA A 29 -29.40 7.76 14.07
C ALA A 29 -29.12 6.80 12.89
N GLN A 30 -28.58 7.32 11.78
CA GLN A 30 -28.30 6.64 10.53
C GLN A 30 -26.96 5.89 10.50
N ASP A 31 -26.07 6.11 11.45
CA ASP A 31 -24.71 5.52 11.46
C ASP A 31 -24.56 4.31 12.38
N ASN A 32 -25.62 3.58 12.69
CA ASN A 32 -25.46 2.29 13.35
C ASN A 32 -25.04 1.23 12.32
N PRO A 33 -23.77 0.75 12.33
CA PRO A 33 -23.27 -0.20 11.36
C PRO A 33 -24.07 -1.52 11.31
N ASP A 34 -24.78 -1.87 12.37
CA ASP A 34 -25.60 -3.08 12.41
C ASP A 34 -26.84 -3.00 11.53
N ASN A 35 -27.21 -1.79 11.08
CA ASN A 35 -28.36 -1.56 10.18
C ASN A 35 -27.90 -1.32 8.73
N LEU A 36 -26.60 -1.26 8.43
CA LEU A 36 -26.09 -1.02 7.10
C LEU A 36 -26.12 -2.30 6.26
N LYS A 37 -26.14 -2.13 4.93
CA LYS A 37 -25.96 -3.24 3.99
C LYS A 37 -24.59 -3.88 4.22
N ARG A 38 -24.54 -5.20 4.24
CA ARG A 38 -23.31 -5.99 4.38
C ARG A 38 -22.91 -6.53 3.00
N ILE A 39 -21.62 -6.45 2.71
CA ILE A 39 -21.02 -6.94 1.45
C ILE A 39 -19.80 -7.76 1.82
N LYS A 40 -19.76 -9.02 1.41
CA LYS A 40 -18.54 -9.84 1.54
C LYS A 40 -17.61 -9.49 0.39
N GLN A 41 -16.36 -9.17 0.67
CA GLN A 41 -15.30 -9.00 -0.34
C GLN A 41 -14.49 -10.28 -0.44
N GLU A 42 -14.49 -10.88 -1.64
CA GLU A 42 -13.61 -12.01 -1.92
C GLU A 42 -12.18 -11.50 -2.11
N MET A 43 -11.23 -12.12 -1.40
CA MET A 43 -9.84 -11.72 -1.46
C MET A 43 -9.15 -12.29 -2.70
N VAL A 44 -8.31 -11.49 -3.34
CA VAL A 44 -7.62 -11.84 -4.59
C VAL A 44 -6.12 -11.69 -4.41
N ALA A 45 -5.38 -12.70 -4.82
CA ALA A 45 -3.93 -12.68 -4.75
C ALA A 45 -3.33 -11.58 -5.66
N PRO A 46 -2.26 -10.87 -5.20
CA PRO A 46 -1.54 -9.91 -6.05
C PRO A 46 -1.02 -10.59 -7.33
N PRO A 47 -0.87 -9.88 -8.45
CA PRO A 47 -0.95 -8.42 -8.59
C PRO A 47 -2.35 -7.87 -8.89
N PHE A 48 -3.39 -8.67 -8.74
CA PHE A 48 -4.76 -8.29 -9.05
C PHE A 48 -5.47 -7.75 -7.80
N LEU A 49 -6.56 -7.03 -8.04
CA LEU A 49 -7.43 -6.48 -7.01
C LEU A 49 -8.77 -7.22 -7.00
N PRO A 50 -9.50 -7.22 -5.85
CA PRO A 50 -10.88 -7.70 -5.84
C PRO A 50 -11.75 -6.86 -6.79
N GLU A 51 -12.93 -7.35 -7.15
CA GLU A 51 -13.91 -6.57 -7.88
C GLU A 51 -14.47 -5.43 -7.00
N PHE A 52 -14.55 -4.23 -7.55
CA PHE A 52 -15.07 -3.04 -6.87
C PHE A 52 -15.60 -2.01 -7.87
N ASP A 53 -16.51 -1.17 -7.41
CA ASP A 53 -16.96 0.02 -8.15
C ASP A 53 -16.00 1.19 -7.87
N GLN A 54 -15.61 1.96 -8.90
CA GLN A 54 -14.75 3.15 -8.72
C GLN A 54 -15.49 4.32 -8.05
N VAL A 55 -16.82 4.31 -8.12
CA VAL A 55 -17.72 5.25 -7.42
C VAL A 55 -18.53 4.45 -6.41
N GLY A 56 -18.48 4.86 -5.16
CA GLY A 56 -19.13 4.15 -4.07
C GLY A 56 -20.67 4.28 -4.08
N PRO A 57 -21.36 3.38 -3.39
CA PRO A 57 -22.80 3.52 -3.16
C PRO A 57 -23.07 4.79 -2.36
N LYS A 58 -24.29 5.37 -2.50
CA LYS A 58 -24.66 6.60 -1.84
C LYS A 58 -24.52 6.53 -0.31
N GLU A 59 -24.94 5.41 0.26
CA GLU A 59 -24.87 5.17 1.71
C GLU A 59 -23.67 4.29 2.04
N PRO A 60 -23.02 4.44 3.21
CA PRO A 60 -21.99 3.54 3.68
C PRO A 60 -22.48 2.08 3.77
N VAL A 61 -21.54 1.15 3.68
CA VAL A 61 -21.79 -0.28 3.83
C VAL A 61 -20.85 -0.87 4.87
N VAL A 62 -21.14 -2.09 5.33
CA VAL A 62 -20.18 -2.93 6.06
C VAL A 62 -19.55 -3.88 5.05
N VAL A 63 -18.24 -3.77 4.86
CA VAL A 63 -17.46 -4.70 4.04
C VAL A 63 -16.88 -5.78 4.95
N GLU A 64 -17.33 -6.99 4.75
CA GLU A 64 -16.87 -8.18 5.49
C GLU A 64 -15.68 -8.80 4.79
N ILE A 65 -14.60 -9.02 5.53
CA ILE A 65 -13.33 -9.56 5.04
C ILE A 65 -12.88 -10.67 5.98
N GLU A 66 -12.35 -11.72 5.42
CA GLU A 66 -11.71 -12.80 6.14
C GLU A 66 -10.28 -12.94 5.65
N LEU A 67 -9.31 -12.93 6.56
CA LEU A 67 -7.91 -13.18 6.26
C LEU A 67 -7.40 -14.33 7.12
N THR A 68 -6.86 -15.35 6.46
CA THR A 68 -6.21 -16.48 7.12
C THR A 68 -4.69 -16.28 7.15
N ILE A 69 -4.09 -16.45 8.32
CA ILE A 69 -2.64 -16.39 8.48
C ILE A 69 -2.01 -17.73 8.08
N GLU A 70 -0.97 -17.68 7.24
CA GLU A 70 -0.17 -18.86 6.91
C GLU A 70 1.32 -18.61 7.19
N GLU A 71 1.92 -19.46 8.00
CA GLU A 71 3.38 -19.59 8.12
C GLU A 71 3.83 -20.69 7.17
N LYS A 72 4.59 -20.35 6.13
CA LYS A 72 5.00 -21.31 5.12
C LYS A 72 6.40 -21.08 4.59
N LYS A 73 7.05 -22.15 4.15
CA LYS A 73 8.33 -22.06 3.44
C LYS A 73 8.07 -21.53 2.02
N LEU A 74 8.76 -20.47 1.65
CA LEU A 74 8.64 -19.79 0.35
C LEU A 74 10.02 -19.68 -0.30
N GLU A 75 10.14 -20.13 -1.55
CA GLU A 75 11.30 -19.86 -2.38
C GLU A 75 11.17 -18.47 -2.98
N ILE A 76 12.02 -17.52 -2.55
CA ILE A 76 11.97 -16.12 -2.95
C ILE A 76 12.88 -15.79 -4.14
N ALA A 77 13.89 -16.61 -4.36
CA ALA A 77 14.81 -16.59 -5.50
C ALA A 77 15.33 -18.02 -5.71
N PRO A 78 15.92 -18.37 -6.86
CA PRO A 78 16.38 -19.73 -7.12
C PRO A 78 17.29 -20.29 -6.02
N GLY A 79 16.81 -21.31 -5.29
CA GLY A 79 17.50 -21.96 -4.18
C GLY A 79 17.55 -21.15 -2.88
N VAL A 80 16.80 -20.04 -2.77
CA VAL A 80 16.77 -19.21 -1.57
C VAL A 80 15.40 -19.29 -0.92
N PHE A 81 15.34 -19.82 0.29
CA PHE A 81 14.10 -20.08 1.01
C PHE A 81 13.99 -19.25 2.29
N ILE A 82 12.78 -18.82 2.60
CA ILE A 82 12.43 -18.20 3.87
C ILE A 82 11.21 -18.87 4.50
N TRP A 83 11.01 -18.67 5.80
CA TRP A 83 9.72 -18.85 6.41
C TRP A 83 8.92 -17.53 6.22
N ALA A 84 8.05 -17.54 5.22
CA ALA A 84 7.15 -16.43 4.98
C ALA A 84 5.99 -16.46 6.00
N MET A 85 5.65 -15.29 6.51
CA MET A 85 4.45 -15.05 7.30
C MET A 85 3.50 -14.25 6.44
N THR A 86 2.30 -14.76 6.20
CA THR A 86 1.44 -14.23 5.14
C THR A 86 0.01 -14.01 5.61
N PHE A 87 -0.70 -13.10 4.95
CA PHE A 87 -2.15 -13.05 4.95
C PHE A 87 -2.65 -13.71 3.67
N ASP A 88 -3.51 -14.73 3.79
CA ASP A 88 -4.04 -15.55 2.69
C ASP A 88 -2.95 -16.16 1.78
N GLY A 89 -1.83 -16.55 2.39
CA GLY A 89 -0.77 -17.29 1.71
C GLY A 89 0.00 -16.53 0.65
N SER A 90 -0.15 -15.22 0.48
CA SER A 90 0.55 -14.41 -0.50
C SER A 90 1.45 -13.34 0.14
N VAL A 91 2.48 -12.93 -0.58
CA VAL A 91 3.32 -11.77 -0.26
C VAL A 91 3.29 -10.82 -1.45
N PRO A 92 2.77 -9.60 -1.29
CA PRO A 92 2.06 -9.10 -0.12
C PRO A 92 0.73 -9.83 0.11
N GLY A 93 0.12 -9.62 1.27
CA GLY A 93 -1.28 -10.00 1.50
C GLY A 93 -2.23 -9.30 0.50
N PRO A 94 -3.44 -9.84 0.30
CA PRO A 94 -4.40 -9.32 -0.67
C PRO A 94 -4.74 -7.84 -0.47
N MET A 95 -5.03 -7.11 -1.55
CA MET A 95 -5.52 -5.75 -1.41
C MET A 95 -6.97 -5.73 -0.95
N ILE A 96 -7.26 -4.88 0.02
CA ILE A 96 -8.61 -4.58 0.49
C ILE A 96 -9.06 -3.29 -0.21
N VAL A 97 -10.29 -3.26 -0.75
CA VAL A 97 -10.84 -2.07 -1.41
C VAL A 97 -12.19 -1.72 -0.79
N VAL A 98 -12.30 -0.49 -0.28
CA VAL A 98 -13.52 0.05 0.32
C VAL A 98 -13.71 1.51 -0.07
N HIS A 99 -14.85 2.12 0.28
CA HIS A 99 -15.06 3.56 0.08
C HIS A 99 -15.00 4.33 1.40
N GLU A 100 -14.69 5.60 1.29
CA GLU A 100 -14.66 6.49 2.45
C GLU A 100 -15.99 6.43 3.22
N ASN A 101 -15.88 6.32 4.54
CA ASN A 101 -16.95 6.11 5.50
C ASN A 101 -17.60 4.72 5.52
N ASP A 102 -17.17 3.76 4.71
CA ASP A 102 -17.54 2.35 4.92
C ASP A 102 -16.97 1.80 6.24
N TYR A 103 -17.60 0.78 6.75
CA TYR A 103 -17.08 -0.01 7.86
C TYR A 103 -16.39 -1.25 7.31
N VAL A 104 -15.18 -1.50 7.75
CA VAL A 104 -14.45 -2.74 7.51
C VAL A 104 -14.69 -3.65 8.71
N GLU A 105 -15.22 -4.83 8.48
CA GLU A 105 -15.36 -5.88 9.48
C GLU A 105 -14.48 -7.04 9.08
N LEU A 106 -13.32 -7.11 9.71
CA LEU A 106 -12.29 -8.10 9.42
C LEU A 106 -12.33 -9.22 10.43
N THR A 107 -12.39 -10.47 9.95
CA THR A 107 -12.10 -11.67 10.73
C THR A 107 -10.68 -12.13 10.40
N LEU A 108 -9.82 -12.14 11.41
CA LEU A 108 -8.44 -12.63 11.31
C LEU A 108 -8.38 -14.03 11.95
N ILE A 109 -7.91 -15.01 11.18
CA ILE A 109 -7.83 -16.41 11.57
C ILE A 109 -6.36 -16.83 11.66
N ASN A 110 -5.95 -17.37 12.80
CA ASN A 110 -4.63 -17.97 13.00
C ASN A 110 -4.79 -19.48 13.21
N PRO A 111 -4.63 -20.32 12.16
CA PRO A 111 -4.82 -21.76 12.26
C PRO A 111 -3.91 -22.43 13.31
N GLU A 112 -4.36 -23.54 13.90
CA GLU A 112 -3.59 -24.34 14.87
C GLU A 112 -2.25 -24.87 14.28
N SER A 113 -2.13 -24.93 12.96
CA SER A 113 -0.90 -25.34 12.26
C SER A 113 0.23 -24.33 12.33
N ASN A 114 -0.09 -23.05 12.62
CA ASN A 114 0.92 -22.01 12.82
C ASN A 114 1.60 -22.13 14.19
N SER A 115 2.75 -21.48 14.34
CA SER A 115 3.56 -21.57 15.55
C SER A 115 3.66 -20.27 16.34
N LEU A 116 3.35 -19.13 15.72
CA LEU A 116 3.54 -17.80 16.29
C LEU A 116 2.21 -17.10 16.57
N GLN A 117 2.27 -16.14 17.49
CA GLN A 117 1.21 -15.16 17.71
C GLN A 117 1.26 -14.09 16.63
N HIS A 118 0.09 -13.72 16.12
CA HIS A 118 -0.05 -12.68 15.09
C HIS A 118 -1.14 -11.68 15.47
N ASN A 119 -1.18 -10.57 14.75
CA ASN A 119 -2.25 -9.59 14.78
C ASN A 119 -2.30 -8.84 13.44
N ILE A 120 -3.13 -7.81 13.34
CA ILE A 120 -3.13 -6.91 12.18
C ILE A 120 -3.33 -5.46 12.65
N ASP A 121 -2.48 -4.58 12.16
CA ASP A 121 -2.48 -3.14 12.34
C ASP A 121 -2.85 -2.49 11.00
N PHE A 122 -3.84 -1.60 10.99
CA PHE A 122 -4.27 -0.85 9.81
C PHE A 122 -3.88 0.62 9.91
N HIS A 123 -3.04 1.12 9.03
CA HIS A 123 -2.76 2.55 8.93
C HIS A 123 -4.01 3.38 8.53
N ALA A 124 -5.02 2.74 7.93
CA ALA A 124 -6.31 3.36 7.62
C ALA A 124 -7.24 3.52 8.82
N ALA A 125 -7.01 2.78 9.91
CA ALA A 125 -7.88 2.81 11.08
C ALA A 125 -7.55 4.00 11.98
N THR A 126 -8.59 4.64 12.50
CA THR A 126 -8.44 5.71 13.50
C THR A 126 -8.59 5.13 14.89
N GLY A 127 -7.50 4.88 15.56
CA GLY A 127 -7.46 4.29 16.91
C GLY A 127 -6.03 3.93 17.31
N ALA A 128 -5.83 3.67 18.62
CA ALA A 128 -4.52 3.30 19.13
C ALA A 128 -4.03 2.01 18.49
N MET A 129 -2.76 1.98 18.07
CA MET A 129 -2.10 0.84 17.46
C MET A 129 -2.84 0.30 16.20
N GLY A 130 -3.61 1.15 15.48
CA GLY A 130 -4.32 0.76 14.26
C GLY A 130 -5.23 -0.48 14.40
N GLY A 131 -5.58 -0.86 15.60
CA GLY A 131 -6.34 -2.08 15.93
C GLY A 131 -5.47 -3.29 16.31
N GLY A 132 -4.13 -3.18 16.28
CA GLY A 132 -3.23 -4.30 16.56
C GLY A 132 -3.47 -4.98 17.92
N ASP A 133 -3.75 -4.20 18.97
CA ASP A 133 -4.07 -4.75 20.30
C ASP A 133 -5.45 -5.44 20.36
N LEU A 134 -6.34 -5.17 19.40
CA LEU A 134 -7.68 -5.74 19.33
C LEU A 134 -7.74 -7.02 18.48
N THR A 135 -6.65 -7.34 17.78
CA THR A 135 -6.60 -8.42 16.80
C THR A 135 -5.53 -9.46 17.09
N VAL A 136 -5.02 -9.49 18.34
CA VAL A 136 -4.03 -10.50 18.76
C VAL A 136 -4.67 -11.87 18.78
N VAL A 137 -4.09 -12.82 18.00
CA VAL A 137 -4.53 -14.22 17.91
C VAL A 137 -3.36 -15.17 18.07
N ASN A 138 -3.50 -16.16 18.95
CA ASN A 138 -2.58 -17.29 19.06
C ASN A 138 -2.97 -18.38 18.04
N PRO A 139 -2.08 -19.37 17.78
CA PRO A 139 -2.47 -20.51 16.98
C PRO A 139 -3.76 -21.18 17.47
N GLY A 140 -4.69 -21.43 16.56
CA GLY A 140 -6.02 -21.96 16.84
C GLY A 140 -7.08 -20.93 17.27
N GLU A 141 -6.76 -19.63 17.18
CA GLU A 141 -7.70 -18.55 17.54
C GLU A 141 -8.11 -17.72 16.31
N GLU A 142 -9.28 -17.11 16.41
CA GLU A 142 -9.76 -16.10 15.46
C GLU A 142 -10.34 -14.90 16.22
N VAL A 143 -10.34 -13.73 15.57
CA VAL A 143 -10.94 -12.51 16.14
C VAL A 143 -11.56 -11.68 15.02
N THR A 144 -12.66 -11.02 15.32
CA THR A 144 -13.27 -10.05 14.39
C THR A 144 -13.17 -8.65 14.95
N MET A 145 -12.65 -7.72 14.14
CA MET A 145 -12.55 -6.30 14.46
C MET A 145 -13.34 -5.49 13.44
N ARG A 146 -14.00 -4.42 13.89
CA ARG A 146 -14.66 -3.44 13.01
C ARG A 146 -14.02 -2.06 13.21
N PHE A 147 -13.71 -1.39 12.08
CA PHE A 147 -13.36 0.04 12.07
C PHE A 147 -14.05 0.77 10.94
N LYS A 148 -14.15 2.10 11.04
CA LYS A 148 -14.68 2.96 9.98
C LYS A 148 -13.53 3.55 9.17
N ALA A 149 -13.54 3.41 7.85
CA ALA A 149 -12.57 3.99 6.93
C ALA A 149 -12.87 5.49 6.72
N THR A 150 -12.31 6.35 7.55
CA THR A 150 -12.68 7.78 7.63
C THR A 150 -11.88 8.70 6.71
N LYS A 151 -10.87 8.18 6.02
CA LYS A 151 -9.98 8.92 5.13
C LYS A 151 -9.79 8.15 3.84
N SER A 152 -9.97 8.83 2.71
CA SER A 152 -9.69 8.26 1.40
C SER A 152 -8.19 8.28 1.10
N GLY A 153 -7.70 7.18 0.56
CA GLY A 153 -6.27 6.97 0.25
C GLY A 153 -5.89 5.50 0.15
N THR A 154 -4.60 5.25 -0.03
CA THR A 154 -4.02 3.91 0.07
C THR A 154 -3.14 3.83 1.31
N PHE A 155 -3.33 2.78 2.09
CA PHE A 155 -2.70 2.64 3.40
C PHE A 155 -2.17 1.22 3.56
N VAL A 156 -1.01 1.10 4.20
CA VAL A 156 -0.45 -0.22 4.56
C VAL A 156 -1.26 -0.84 5.70
N TYR A 157 -1.37 -2.15 5.69
CA TYR A 157 -1.67 -2.95 6.87
C TYR A 157 -0.56 -3.97 7.08
N HIS A 158 -0.27 -4.35 8.31
CA HIS A 158 0.77 -5.31 8.62
C HIS A 158 0.59 -5.97 9.98
N CYS A 159 1.33 -7.05 10.22
CA CYS A 159 1.42 -7.65 11.53
C CYS A 159 2.34 -6.83 12.44
N ALA A 160 1.92 -6.57 13.67
CA ALA A 160 2.65 -5.77 14.65
C ALA A 160 2.57 -6.34 16.09
N PRO A 161 3.07 -7.58 16.34
CA PRO A 161 2.88 -8.25 17.63
C PRO A 161 3.71 -7.67 18.78
N GLY A 162 4.57 -6.68 18.48
CA GLY A 162 5.33 -5.92 19.46
C GLY A 162 6.84 -6.13 19.42
N GLY A 163 7.60 -5.11 19.83
CA GLY A 163 9.06 -5.14 19.90
C GLY A 163 9.73 -5.49 18.57
N MET A 164 10.77 -6.30 18.62
CA MET A 164 11.51 -6.75 17.42
C MET A 164 10.77 -7.79 16.58
N MET A 165 9.64 -8.31 17.06
CA MET A 165 8.79 -9.17 16.24
C MET A 165 8.07 -8.37 15.15
N VAL A 166 7.84 -7.06 15.33
CA VAL A 166 7.23 -6.21 14.29
C VAL A 166 8.05 -6.22 13.00
N PRO A 167 9.34 -5.78 12.98
CA PRO A 167 10.13 -5.85 11.76
C PRO A 167 10.29 -7.28 11.25
N LEU A 168 10.45 -8.28 12.12
CA LEU A 168 10.55 -9.68 11.69
C LEU A 168 9.34 -10.10 10.85
N HIS A 169 8.11 -9.89 11.36
CA HIS A 169 6.88 -10.29 10.66
C HIS A 169 6.71 -9.52 9.34
N VAL A 170 6.97 -8.20 9.35
CA VAL A 170 6.87 -7.35 8.16
C VAL A 170 7.86 -7.79 7.07
N VAL A 171 9.14 -7.98 7.41
CA VAL A 171 10.15 -8.39 6.41
C VAL A 171 10.07 -9.88 6.04
N SER A 172 9.28 -10.67 6.78
CA SER A 172 8.91 -12.03 6.39
C SER A 172 7.69 -12.08 5.46
N GLY A 173 7.16 -10.91 5.04
CA GLY A 173 6.08 -10.82 4.05
C GLY A 173 4.71 -10.45 4.60
N MET A 174 4.57 -10.26 5.92
CA MET A 174 3.26 -10.08 6.56
C MET A 174 2.79 -8.62 6.52
N ASN A 175 2.53 -8.14 5.31
CA ASN A 175 2.04 -6.79 5.01
C ASN A 175 1.12 -6.79 3.78
N GLY A 176 0.33 -5.74 3.62
CA GLY A 176 -0.54 -5.53 2.48
C GLY A 176 -1.07 -4.10 2.43
N VAL A 177 -2.02 -3.83 1.56
CA VAL A 177 -2.60 -2.49 1.35
C VAL A 177 -4.12 -2.52 1.42
N ILE A 178 -4.69 -1.52 2.06
CA ILE A 178 -6.09 -1.16 1.94
C ILE A 178 -6.21 0.13 1.12
N MET A 179 -7.02 0.09 0.07
CA MET A 179 -7.39 1.26 -0.73
C MET A 179 -8.80 1.72 -0.33
N VAL A 180 -8.87 2.93 0.20
CA VAL A 180 -10.12 3.60 0.56
C VAL A 180 -10.42 4.64 -0.51
N LEU A 181 -11.28 4.31 -1.45
CA LEU A 181 -11.67 5.23 -2.53
C LEU A 181 -12.54 6.37 -2.00
N PRO A 182 -12.41 7.61 -2.55
CA PRO A 182 -13.41 8.63 -2.35
C PRO A 182 -14.78 8.10 -2.84
N ARG A 183 -15.83 8.39 -2.11
CA ARG A 183 -17.18 7.90 -2.47
C ARG A 183 -17.65 8.35 -3.84
N GLU A 184 -17.26 9.55 -4.24
CA GLU A 184 -17.57 10.14 -5.55
C GLU A 184 -16.59 9.72 -6.67
N GLY A 185 -15.61 8.84 -6.35
CA GLY A 185 -14.54 8.43 -7.26
C GLY A 185 -13.31 9.35 -7.21
N LEU A 186 -12.29 8.99 -7.99
CA LEU A 186 -11.04 9.75 -8.06
C LEU A 186 -11.22 11.03 -8.87
N THR A 187 -10.39 12.03 -8.56
CA THR A 187 -10.30 13.27 -9.35
C THR A 187 -8.85 13.58 -9.73
N ASP A 188 -8.68 14.32 -10.83
CA ASP A 188 -7.38 14.83 -11.26
C ASP A 188 -6.96 16.09 -10.46
N ASN A 189 -5.86 16.69 -10.87
CA ASN A 189 -5.32 17.90 -10.25
C ASN A 189 -6.19 19.17 -10.48
N LEU A 190 -7.16 19.10 -11.40
CA LEU A 190 -8.14 20.17 -11.65
C LEU A 190 -9.45 19.94 -10.89
N GLY A 191 -9.65 18.73 -10.36
CA GLY A 191 -10.87 18.30 -9.67
C GLY A 191 -11.88 17.63 -10.61
N GLU A 192 -11.47 17.30 -11.84
CA GLU A 192 -12.32 16.58 -12.77
C GLU A 192 -12.30 15.08 -12.49
N PRO A 193 -13.42 14.35 -12.67
CA PRO A 193 -13.50 12.92 -12.44
C PRO A 193 -12.49 12.14 -13.29
N VAL A 194 -11.84 11.15 -12.66
CA VAL A 194 -10.87 10.25 -13.30
C VAL A 194 -11.30 8.80 -13.10
N THR A 195 -11.24 8.04 -14.18
CA THR A 195 -11.45 6.59 -14.17
C THR A 195 -10.22 5.87 -14.74
N PHE A 196 -10.11 4.59 -14.43
CA PHE A 196 -9.09 3.71 -14.99
C PHE A 196 -9.72 2.41 -15.51
N ASP A 197 -9.05 1.79 -16.47
CA ASP A 197 -9.52 0.57 -17.13
C ASP A 197 -9.01 -0.68 -16.41
N LYS A 198 -7.79 -0.59 -15.86
CA LYS A 198 -7.11 -1.67 -15.13
C LYS A 198 -6.44 -1.12 -13.87
N ALA A 199 -6.25 -1.99 -12.89
CA ALA A 199 -5.44 -1.69 -11.71
C ALA A 199 -4.48 -2.85 -11.43
N PHE A 200 -3.24 -2.50 -11.02
CA PHE A 200 -2.23 -3.46 -10.61
C PHE A 200 -1.68 -3.12 -9.23
N TYR A 201 -1.50 -4.15 -8.43
CA TYR A 201 -0.98 -4.08 -7.09
C TYR A 201 0.46 -4.58 -7.05
N VAL A 202 1.42 -3.65 -6.85
CA VAL A 202 2.85 -3.91 -6.92
C VAL A 202 3.52 -3.46 -5.63
N VAL A 203 3.88 -4.40 -4.77
CA VAL A 203 4.53 -4.11 -3.48
C VAL A 203 5.99 -4.54 -3.53
N GLU A 204 6.86 -3.63 -3.14
CA GLU A 204 8.26 -3.97 -2.91
C GLU A 204 8.40 -4.62 -1.54
N GLN A 205 9.03 -5.79 -1.52
CA GLN A 205 9.36 -6.54 -0.32
C GLN A 205 10.88 -6.64 -0.17
N ASP A 206 11.39 -6.29 0.99
CA ASP A 206 12.80 -6.44 1.36
C ASP A 206 12.97 -7.62 2.34
N TYR A 207 13.95 -8.47 2.06
CA TYR A 207 14.29 -9.62 2.88
C TYR A 207 15.69 -9.50 3.47
N TYR A 208 15.89 -10.07 4.66
CA TYR A 208 17.13 -10.02 5.43
C TYR A 208 17.55 -11.43 5.82
N ILE A 209 18.11 -12.17 4.86
CA ILE A 209 18.43 -13.58 5.03
C ILE A 209 19.90 -13.72 5.44
N PRO A 210 20.18 -14.39 6.57
CA PRO A 210 21.54 -14.66 7.00
C PRO A 210 22.28 -15.60 6.04
N THR A 211 23.59 -15.47 5.97
CA THR A 211 24.48 -16.40 5.28
C THR A 211 25.30 -17.20 6.27
N ASP A 212 25.75 -18.38 5.85
CA ASP A 212 26.72 -19.18 6.58
C ASP A 212 28.16 -18.69 6.34
N GLU A 213 29.15 -19.39 6.91
CA GLU A 213 30.57 -19.08 6.72
C GLU A 213 31.06 -19.26 5.27
N GLY A 214 30.36 -20.06 4.47
CA GLY A 214 30.62 -20.27 3.04
C GLY A 214 30.04 -19.17 2.15
N GLY A 215 29.11 -18.36 2.69
CA GLY A 215 28.38 -17.31 1.98
C GLY A 215 27.05 -17.79 1.39
N ASP A 216 26.64 -19.03 1.64
CA ASP A 216 25.35 -19.57 1.21
C ASP A 216 24.24 -19.10 2.15
N TYR A 217 23.03 -18.84 1.62
CA TYR A 217 21.88 -18.43 2.42
C TYR A 217 21.43 -19.55 3.35
N LYS A 218 21.21 -19.22 4.63
CA LYS A 218 20.76 -20.18 5.64
C LYS A 218 19.28 -20.52 5.44
N GLU A 219 18.97 -21.80 5.64
CA GLU A 219 17.62 -22.30 5.76
C GLU A 219 17.34 -22.76 7.19
N TYR A 220 16.08 -22.69 7.60
CA TYR A 220 15.62 -23.02 8.94
C TYR A 220 14.45 -24.01 8.88
N ASP A 221 14.31 -24.84 9.92
CA ASP A 221 13.28 -25.87 9.99
C ASP A 221 11.91 -25.30 10.43
N PHE A 222 11.89 -24.16 11.15
CA PHE A 222 10.65 -23.50 11.61
C PHE A 222 10.82 -21.97 11.71
N PRO A 223 9.70 -21.19 11.69
CA PRO A 223 9.72 -19.73 11.51
C PRO A 223 10.60 -18.95 12.50
N SER A 224 10.64 -19.34 13.77
CA SER A 224 11.39 -18.62 14.81
C SER A 224 12.85 -19.02 14.96
N GLU A 225 13.30 -20.09 14.31
CA GLU A 225 14.66 -20.62 14.48
C GLU A 225 15.73 -19.62 14.05
N GLY A 226 15.51 -18.95 12.92
CA GLY A 226 16.43 -17.96 12.35
C GLY A 226 16.48 -16.62 13.05
N PHE A 227 15.64 -16.35 14.04
CA PHE A 227 15.45 -15.00 14.59
C PHE A 227 16.76 -14.37 15.10
N GLY A 228 17.59 -15.13 15.81
CA GLY A 228 18.88 -14.64 16.33
C GLY A 228 19.83 -14.19 15.22
N ASP A 229 19.96 -14.99 14.17
CA ASP A 229 20.82 -14.71 13.02
C ASP A 229 20.27 -13.53 12.20
N MET A 230 18.96 -13.49 11.97
CA MET A 230 18.29 -12.37 11.26
C MET A 230 18.48 -11.04 11.98
N MET A 231 18.52 -11.02 13.31
CA MET A 231 18.77 -9.81 14.09
C MET A 231 20.13 -9.17 13.80
N GLU A 232 21.14 -9.94 13.41
CA GLU A 232 22.44 -9.40 13.01
C GLU A 232 22.37 -8.75 11.62
N VAL A 233 21.63 -9.39 10.69
CA VAL A 233 21.39 -8.83 9.35
C VAL A 233 20.57 -7.56 9.44
N PHE A 234 19.52 -7.50 10.29
CA PHE A 234 18.71 -6.28 10.52
C PHE A 234 19.57 -5.09 10.95
N ARG A 235 20.59 -5.30 11.80
CA ARG A 235 21.48 -4.23 12.24
C ARG A 235 22.31 -3.61 11.12
N SER A 236 22.55 -4.36 10.03
CA SER A 236 23.24 -3.84 8.85
C SER A 236 22.39 -2.84 8.06
N LEU A 237 21.06 -2.88 8.23
CA LEU A 237 20.06 -2.14 7.43
C LEU A 237 20.20 -2.42 5.92
N THR A 238 20.86 -3.51 5.55
CA THR A 238 21.11 -3.89 4.16
C THR A 238 20.35 -5.18 3.87
N PRO A 239 19.28 -5.13 3.07
CA PRO A 239 18.55 -6.32 2.69
C PRO A 239 19.39 -7.26 1.81
N SER A 240 19.12 -8.55 1.90
CA SER A 240 19.71 -9.55 1.02
C SER A 240 18.99 -9.60 -0.33
N HIS A 241 17.69 -9.38 -0.35
CA HIS A 241 16.82 -9.35 -1.53
C HIS A 241 15.82 -8.20 -1.44
N ILE A 242 15.50 -7.63 -2.60
CA ILE A 242 14.46 -6.62 -2.76
C ILE A 242 13.69 -7.03 -4.02
N VAL A 243 12.46 -7.46 -3.86
CA VAL A 243 11.66 -8.06 -4.93
C VAL A 243 10.29 -7.40 -5.01
N PHE A 244 9.62 -7.53 -6.14
CA PHE A 244 8.20 -7.19 -6.24
C PHE A 244 7.34 -8.42 -5.97
N ASN A 245 6.24 -8.23 -5.25
CA ASN A 245 5.25 -9.26 -4.94
C ASN A 245 5.86 -10.57 -4.42
N GLY A 246 6.83 -10.42 -3.51
CA GLY A 246 7.31 -11.49 -2.64
C GLY A 246 8.39 -12.40 -3.21
N VAL A 247 8.54 -12.50 -4.53
CA VAL A 247 9.55 -13.39 -5.14
C VAL A 247 10.22 -12.74 -6.34
N GLU A 248 11.46 -13.10 -6.60
CA GLU A 248 12.18 -12.69 -7.80
C GLU A 248 11.41 -13.16 -9.05
N GLY A 249 11.18 -12.24 -9.99
CA GLY A 249 10.47 -12.57 -11.23
C GLY A 249 8.96 -12.69 -11.13
N ALA A 250 8.34 -12.37 -9.98
CA ALA A 250 6.88 -12.44 -9.80
C ALA A 250 6.08 -11.70 -10.87
N LEU A 251 6.64 -10.63 -11.44
CA LEU A 251 5.99 -9.78 -12.44
C LEU A 251 6.78 -9.74 -13.76
N THR A 252 7.47 -10.83 -14.14
CA THR A 252 8.26 -10.91 -15.37
C THR A 252 7.94 -12.17 -16.17
N GLY A 253 8.41 -12.24 -17.42
CA GLY A 253 8.20 -13.41 -18.27
C GLY A 253 6.71 -13.70 -18.50
N GLU A 254 6.27 -14.91 -18.20
CA GLU A 254 4.87 -15.30 -18.36
C GLU A 254 3.92 -14.58 -17.39
N ASN A 255 4.46 -14.09 -16.26
CA ASN A 255 3.74 -13.33 -15.24
C ASN A 255 3.75 -11.81 -15.49
N ALA A 256 4.29 -11.34 -16.63
CA ALA A 256 4.27 -9.93 -16.98
C ALA A 256 2.84 -9.38 -16.99
N LEU A 257 2.68 -8.17 -16.47
CA LEU A 257 1.41 -7.44 -16.50
C LEU A 257 1.02 -7.14 -17.96
N ARG A 258 -0.27 -7.00 -18.25
CA ARG A 258 -0.76 -6.82 -19.60
C ARG A 258 -1.68 -5.62 -19.73
N ALA A 259 -1.42 -4.78 -20.74
CA ALA A 259 -2.26 -3.63 -21.08
C ALA A 259 -2.38 -3.48 -22.61
N GLU A 260 -3.25 -2.59 -23.03
CA GLU A 260 -3.42 -2.18 -24.42
C GLU A 260 -3.17 -0.68 -24.57
N VAL A 261 -2.81 -0.23 -25.78
CA VAL A 261 -2.73 1.20 -26.08
C VAL A 261 -4.10 1.84 -25.87
N GLY A 262 -4.14 2.88 -25.06
CA GLY A 262 -5.34 3.58 -24.63
C GLY A 262 -5.80 3.21 -23.22
N ASP A 263 -5.34 2.09 -22.65
CA ASP A 263 -5.65 1.73 -21.27
C ASP A 263 -5.08 2.77 -20.29
N LYS A 264 -5.93 3.23 -19.39
CA LYS A 264 -5.54 3.96 -18.18
C LYS A 264 -5.36 2.96 -17.06
N VAL A 265 -4.16 2.83 -16.57
CA VAL A 265 -3.80 1.84 -15.57
C VAL A 265 -3.44 2.50 -14.25
N LEU A 266 -4.14 2.11 -13.17
CA LEU A 266 -3.80 2.50 -11.81
C LEU A 266 -2.80 1.49 -11.23
N PHE A 267 -1.58 1.93 -10.94
CA PHE A 267 -0.62 1.16 -10.18
C PHE A 267 -0.71 1.58 -8.72
N VAL A 268 -0.99 0.64 -7.83
CA VAL A 268 -0.92 0.87 -6.38
C VAL A 268 0.35 0.20 -5.87
N SER A 269 1.33 1.01 -5.50
CA SER A 269 2.61 0.50 -5.03
C SER A 269 2.85 0.86 -3.57
N ALA A 270 3.46 -0.07 -2.84
CA ALA A 270 3.74 0.11 -1.42
C ALA A 270 5.10 -0.47 -1.02
N GLN A 271 5.58 -0.01 0.13
CA GLN A 271 6.71 -0.60 0.84
C GLN A 271 6.46 -0.46 2.35
N ALA A 272 6.43 -1.58 3.05
CA ALA A 272 6.03 -1.60 4.45
C ALA A 272 7.15 -1.26 5.43
N ASN A 273 8.43 -1.42 5.06
CA ASN A 273 9.58 -1.32 5.96
C ASN A 273 10.52 -0.15 5.63
N ARG A 274 10.98 -0.04 4.38
CA ARG A 274 12.02 0.92 3.96
C ARG A 274 11.51 1.89 2.91
N ASP A 275 12.22 3.00 2.68
CA ASP A 275 11.93 3.91 1.58
C ASP A 275 12.27 3.28 0.23
N THR A 276 11.43 3.55 -0.77
CA THR A 276 11.67 3.15 -2.15
C THR A 276 11.26 4.25 -3.13
N ARG A 277 11.54 4.05 -4.42
CA ARG A 277 11.19 5.00 -5.48
C ARG A 277 10.86 4.26 -6.77
N MET A 278 9.65 4.48 -7.25
CA MET A 278 9.13 3.80 -8.43
C MET A 278 9.31 4.65 -9.68
N HIS A 279 9.54 3.98 -10.79
CA HIS A 279 9.62 4.56 -12.12
C HIS A 279 9.04 3.57 -13.15
N LEU A 280 8.29 4.11 -14.11
CA LEU A 280 7.85 3.36 -15.29
C LEU A 280 8.74 3.73 -16.47
N ILE A 281 9.64 2.83 -16.86
CA ILE A 281 10.51 3.05 -18.04
C ILE A 281 9.65 2.97 -19.29
N GLY A 282 9.50 4.10 -19.96
CA GLY A 282 8.66 4.26 -21.14
C GLY A 282 7.53 5.27 -20.98
N GLY A 283 7.35 5.85 -19.79
CA GLY A 283 6.34 6.86 -19.56
C GLY A 283 6.59 7.74 -18.35
N HIS A 284 5.87 8.86 -18.31
CA HIS A 284 5.77 9.74 -17.13
C HIS A 284 4.40 9.53 -16.53
N ALA A 285 4.32 9.33 -15.23
CA ALA A 285 3.04 9.19 -14.54
C ALA A 285 2.13 10.39 -14.83
N ASP A 286 0.94 10.15 -15.36
CA ASP A 286 -0.04 11.22 -15.59
C ASP A 286 -0.48 11.84 -14.26
N LEU A 287 -0.78 10.99 -13.28
CA LEU A 287 -1.17 11.39 -11.91
C LEU A 287 -0.44 10.54 -10.87
N VAL A 288 0.04 11.18 -9.80
CA VAL A 288 0.59 10.50 -8.62
C VAL A 288 0.00 11.12 -7.36
N TRP A 289 -0.67 10.32 -6.53
CA TRP A 289 -1.15 10.76 -5.22
C TRP A 289 -0.05 10.53 -4.17
N ASN A 290 0.86 11.49 -4.09
CA ASN A 290 1.99 11.42 -3.17
C ASN A 290 1.53 11.23 -1.71
N GLY A 291 2.19 10.32 -0.98
CA GLY A 291 1.78 9.95 0.37
C GLY A 291 0.47 9.15 0.44
N GLY A 292 -0.09 8.75 -0.70
CA GLY A 292 -1.25 7.86 -0.78
C GLY A 292 -2.61 8.50 -0.52
N SER A 293 -2.68 9.81 -0.25
CA SER A 293 -3.94 10.50 0.07
C SER A 293 -4.73 10.88 -1.17
N PHE A 294 -5.95 10.36 -1.33
CA PHE A 294 -6.88 10.81 -2.37
C PHE A 294 -7.60 12.12 -2.02
N GLY A 295 -7.49 12.59 -0.77
CA GLY A 295 -7.95 13.90 -0.37
C GLY A 295 -7.07 15.05 -0.85
N ASP A 296 -5.86 14.75 -1.28
CA ASP A 296 -4.93 15.71 -1.86
C ASP A 296 -5.03 15.71 -3.40
N LYS A 297 -4.70 16.83 -4.01
CA LYS A 297 -4.59 16.90 -5.48
C LYS A 297 -3.39 16.09 -5.94
N PRO A 298 -3.54 15.20 -6.94
CA PRO A 298 -2.41 14.45 -7.46
C PRO A 298 -1.40 15.38 -8.15
N SER A 299 -0.13 15.01 -8.06
CA SER A 299 0.93 15.60 -8.87
C SER A 299 0.88 15.04 -10.28
N THR A 300 1.33 15.82 -11.28
CA THR A 300 1.30 15.44 -12.69
C THR A 300 2.70 15.32 -13.28
N ASN A 301 2.83 14.48 -14.31
CA ASN A 301 4.05 14.34 -15.13
C ASN A 301 5.30 13.94 -14.32
N TYR A 302 5.10 13.07 -13.33
CA TYR A 302 6.21 12.58 -12.52
C TYR A 302 7.02 11.52 -13.28
N GLU A 303 8.31 11.71 -13.33
CA GLU A 303 9.27 10.74 -13.85
C GLU A 303 9.48 9.59 -12.86
N THR A 304 9.76 9.95 -11.62
CA THR A 304 10.01 9.02 -10.50
C THR A 304 9.34 9.57 -9.25
N TRP A 305 8.73 8.70 -8.45
CA TRP A 305 8.07 9.09 -7.21
C TRP A 305 8.53 8.26 -6.03
N ALA A 306 8.65 8.92 -4.87
CA ALA A 306 9.08 8.27 -3.64
C ALA A 306 7.89 7.60 -2.94
N ILE A 307 8.16 6.44 -2.35
CA ILE A 307 7.28 5.75 -1.42
C ILE A 307 8.03 5.67 -0.10
N PRO A 308 7.65 6.47 0.90
CA PRO A 308 8.22 6.35 2.24
C PRO A 308 7.92 4.97 2.85
N GLY A 309 8.81 4.46 3.68
CA GLY A 309 8.57 3.22 4.43
C GLY A 309 7.27 3.29 5.24
N GLY A 310 6.44 2.25 5.14
CA GLY A 310 5.12 2.21 5.76
C GLY A 310 4.03 2.98 4.99
N ALA A 311 4.23 3.24 3.69
CA ALA A 311 3.25 3.94 2.86
C ALA A 311 2.92 3.16 1.58
N ALA A 312 1.76 3.53 0.99
CA ALA A 312 1.36 3.11 -0.34
C ALA A 312 1.05 4.34 -1.19
N VAL A 313 1.46 4.32 -2.46
CA VAL A 313 1.30 5.47 -3.38
C VAL A 313 0.66 4.99 -4.68
N PRO A 314 -0.54 5.47 -5.01
CA PRO A 314 -1.17 5.20 -6.29
C PRO A 314 -0.61 6.11 -7.39
N MET A 315 -0.46 5.54 -8.58
CA MET A 315 -0.04 6.22 -9.80
C MET A 315 -0.94 5.81 -10.96
N LEU A 316 -1.41 6.77 -11.75
CA LEU A 316 -2.17 6.55 -12.97
C LEU A 316 -1.31 6.87 -14.20
N TYR A 317 -1.37 5.99 -15.20
CA TYR A 317 -0.72 6.17 -16.49
C TYR A 317 -1.61 5.66 -17.63
N GLU A 318 -1.73 6.45 -18.71
CA GLU A 318 -2.36 6.04 -19.95
C GLU A 318 -1.29 5.56 -20.93
N PHE A 319 -1.36 4.28 -21.34
CA PHE A 319 -0.41 3.72 -22.29
C PHE A 319 -0.68 4.25 -23.71
N LYS A 320 0.28 4.95 -24.30
CA LYS A 320 0.17 5.62 -25.63
C LYS A 320 0.97 4.94 -26.72
N GLN A 321 1.81 3.97 -26.39
CA GLN A 321 2.63 3.19 -27.30
C GLN A 321 2.59 1.72 -26.93
N PRO A 322 2.61 0.79 -27.90
CA PRO A 322 2.80 -0.63 -27.60
C PRO A 322 4.25 -0.93 -27.27
N GLY A 323 4.50 -2.08 -26.68
CA GLY A 323 5.83 -2.60 -26.38
C GLY A 323 6.01 -3.00 -24.93
N THR A 324 7.26 -3.26 -24.57
CA THR A 324 7.64 -3.69 -23.23
C THR A 324 8.03 -2.49 -22.38
N TYR A 325 7.32 -2.30 -21.28
CA TYR A 325 7.63 -1.30 -20.25
C TYR A 325 8.20 -2.00 -19.03
N ALA A 326 9.19 -1.39 -18.38
CA ALA A 326 9.70 -1.89 -17.12
C ALA A 326 9.26 -0.99 -15.97
N TYR A 327 8.59 -1.55 -14.98
CA TYR A 327 8.26 -0.92 -13.71
C TYR A 327 9.33 -1.28 -12.69
N VAL A 328 10.05 -0.32 -12.16
CA VAL A 328 11.27 -0.59 -11.39
C VAL A 328 11.37 0.25 -10.12
N ASN A 329 12.05 -0.29 -9.10
CA ASN A 329 12.73 0.54 -8.12
C ASN A 329 13.88 1.26 -8.82
N HIS A 330 13.87 2.59 -8.85
CA HIS A 330 14.89 3.36 -9.56
C HIS A 330 16.22 3.52 -8.77
N ASN A 331 16.48 2.71 -7.76
CA ASN A 331 17.82 2.27 -7.43
C ASN A 331 18.12 1.06 -8.35
N LEU A 332 18.68 1.33 -9.51
CA LEU A 332 18.84 0.34 -10.58
C LEU A 332 19.74 -0.83 -10.18
N ILE A 333 20.62 -0.66 -9.20
CA ILE A 333 21.39 -1.76 -8.64
C ILE A 333 20.45 -2.71 -7.88
N GLU A 334 19.56 -2.19 -7.05
CA GLU A 334 18.56 -2.99 -6.35
C GLU A 334 17.61 -3.69 -7.33
N ALA A 335 17.12 -2.96 -8.35
CA ALA A 335 16.24 -3.51 -9.36
C ALA A 335 16.88 -4.71 -10.09
N MET A 336 18.11 -4.53 -10.57
CA MET A 336 18.78 -5.51 -11.44
C MET A 336 19.47 -6.63 -10.69
N SER A 337 19.95 -6.36 -9.45
CA SER A 337 20.72 -7.34 -8.67
C SER A 337 19.87 -8.09 -7.64
N PHE A 338 18.73 -7.52 -7.23
CA PHE A 338 17.89 -8.05 -6.16
C PHE A 338 16.44 -8.34 -6.59
N GLY A 339 16.07 -8.02 -7.85
CA GLY A 339 14.79 -8.43 -8.44
C GLY A 339 13.62 -7.44 -8.30
N ALA A 340 13.86 -6.17 -7.90
CA ALA A 340 12.80 -5.16 -7.82
C ALA A 340 12.41 -4.60 -9.21
N VAL A 341 11.95 -5.49 -10.09
CA VAL A 341 11.53 -5.20 -11.46
C VAL A 341 10.26 -5.97 -11.82
N GLY A 342 9.32 -5.27 -12.48
CA GLY A 342 8.15 -5.84 -13.13
C GLY A 342 8.09 -5.41 -14.59
N ILE A 343 7.43 -6.20 -15.41
CA ILE A 343 7.25 -5.93 -16.85
C ILE A 343 5.76 -5.70 -17.11
N VAL A 344 5.48 -4.71 -17.97
CA VAL A 344 4.15 -4.50 -18.55
C VAL A 344 4.28 -4.66 -20.07
N GLU A 345 3.62 -5.66 -20.62
CA GLU A 345 3.52 -5.87 -22.06
C GLU A 345 2.27 -5.15 -22.55
N VAL A 346 2.46 -4.21 -23.48
CA VAL A 346 1.39 -3.37 -24.03
C VAL A 346 1.19 -3.71 -25.49
N GLU A 347 -0.02 -4.15 -25.83
CA GLU A 347 -0.42 -4.45 -27.20
C GLU A 347 -1.04 -3.23 -27.87
N GLY A 348 -0.88 -3.11 -29.21
CA GLY A 348 -1.49 -2.03 -29.99
C GLY A 348 -0.68 -1.64 -31.21
N GLU A 349 -1.05 -0.52 -31.84
CA GLU A 349 -0.37 0.03 -33.02
C GLU A 349 0.67 1.06 -32.61
N TRP A 350 1.86 0.97 -33.21
CA TRP A 350 2.96 1.92 -32.99
C TRP A 350 2.62 3.30 -33.55
N ASN A 351 2.85 4.35 -32.77
CA ASN A 351 2.64 5.74 -33.16
C ASN A 351 3.98 6.43 -33.43
N ASP A 352 4.31 6.59 -34.73
CA ASP A 352 5.53 7.24 -35.20
C ASP A 352 5.66 8.72 -34.79
N ASP A 353 4.52 9.40 -34.47
CA ASP A 353 4.56 10.80 -34.06
C ASP A 353 5.11 10.96 -32.63
N LEU A 354 4.98 9.93 -31.78
CA LEU A 354 5.52 9.93 -30.42
C LEU A 354 6.99 9.49 -30.38
N MET A 355 7.35 8.48 -31.17
CA MET A 355 8.72 7.97 -31.21
C MET A 355 8.98 7.23 -32.52
N LYS A 356 10.09 7.55 -33.17
CA LYS A 356 10.47 6.93 -34.43
C LYS A 356 11.98 6.83 -34.59
N GLN A 357 12.48 5.67 -35.03
CA GLN A 357 13.86 5.54 -35.49
C GLN A 357 14.01 6.22 -36.85
N ILE A 358 14.84 7.25 -36.94
CA ILE A 358 15.04 8.04 -38.20
C ILE A 358 16.13 7.44 -39.12
N SER A 359 17.07 6.71 -38.54
CA SER A 359 18.14 6.07 -39.34
C SER A 359 18.59 4.77 -38.69
N GLU A 360 18.94 3.78 -39.50
CA GLU A 360 19.61 2.58 -39.04
C GLU A 360 20.99 2.87 -38.43
N PRO A 361 21.47 2.05 -37.46
CA PRO A 361 22.83 2.15 -36.98
C PRO A 361 23.86 2.01 -38.14
N LYS A 362 24.81 2.91 -38.20
CA LYS A 362 25.87 2.88 -39.19
C LYS A 362 27.25 3.08 -38.58
N LYS A 363 28.28 2.50 -39.22
CA LYS A 363 29.67 2.68 -38.78
C LYS A 363 30.09 4.13 -38.93
N ILE A 364 30.74 4.67 -37.92
CA ILE A 364 31.32 6.00 -37.95
C ILE A 364 32.54 5.96 -38.89
N GLU A 365 32.50 6.76 -39.97
CA GLU A 365 33.69 6.94 -40.82
C GLU A 365 34.75 7.71 -40.05
N LYS A 366 35.97 7.13 -39.96
CA LYS A 366 37.09 7.88 -39.37
C LYS A 366 37.37 9.07 -40.28
N LYS A 367 37.13 10.28 -39.80
CA LYS A 367 37.66 11.48 -40.48
C LYS A 367 39.17 11.33 -40.55
N LYS A 368 39.74 11.31 -41.79
CA LYS A 368 41.17 11.32 -42.02
C LYS A 368 41.80 12.64 -41.58
#